data_5ef78331353d5b1748f6f85381aacad6
#
_entry.id   5ef78331353d5b1748f6f85381aacad6
#
_cell.length_a   1.000
_cell.length_b   1.000
_cell.length_c   1.000
_cell.angle_alpha   90.00
_cell.angle_beta   90.00
_cell.angle_gamma   90.00
#
_symmetry.space_group_name_H-M   'P 1'
#
loop_
_entity.id
_entity.type
_entity.pdbx_description
1 polymer ?
#
loop_
_entity_poly.entity_id
_entity_poly.type
_entity_poly.pdbx_seq_one_letter_code
_entity_poly.pdbx_strand_id
1 'polypeptide(L)'
;ELGPGDRIGVGEKGLMSVEGLLFAKYLMYRAVYWHKGVRAPTAMVKKAVLLALRDGVLEAEELYGLDDAGFFGLLRARARERGFPPFALAEAVLQGQSYPVLLDLPFDGADPRHRALLGLEARLGFEEELAARISARGPALGPLDLIVDIPEPVSFESDGAQAATPAVD
;
A
#
# COMPACT_ATOMS: atom_id res chain seq x y z
N GLU A 1 30.50 9.88 -5.14
CA GLU A 1 31.57 10.34 -4.26
C GLU A 1 31.10 10.33 -2.81
N LEU A 2 31.95 9.96 -1.88
CA LEU A 2 31.69 10.07 -0.46
C LEU A 2 32.01 11.48 0.01
N GLY A 3 31.01 12.21 0.50
CA GLY A 3 31.19 13.53 1.09
C GLY A 3 31.56 13.47 2.58
N PRO A 4 31.80 14.63 3.22
CA PRO A 4 32.10 14.69 4.66
C PRO A 4 30.99 14.02 5.50
N GLY A 5 31.36 13.12 6.41
CA GLY A 5 30.42 12.40 7.28
C GLY A 5 29.74 11.21 6.62
N ASP A 6 30.42 10.49 5.72
CA ASP A 6 29.94 9.30 5.01
C ASP A 6 28.63 9.48 4.21
N ARG A 7 28.34 10.70 3.80
CA ARG A 7 27.20 11.00 2.94
C ARG A 7 27.53 10.70 1.48
N ILE A 8 26.61 10.05 0.78
CA ILE A 8 26.72 9.84 -0.67
C ILE A 8 26.41 11.17 -1.37
N GLY A 9 27.43 11.73 -2.03
CA GLY A 9 27.29 12.92 -2.87
C GLY A 9 27.34 12.59 -4.35
N VAL A 10 26.63 13.37 -5.16
CA VAL A 10 26.64 13.25 -6.61
C VAL A 10 27.38 14.45 -7.18
N GLY A 11 28.51 14.20 -7.86
CA GLY A 11 29.21 15.25 -8.57
C GLY A 11 28.43 15.74 -9.80
N GLU A 12 28.73 16.95 -10.27
CA GLU A 12 28.03 17.60 -11.38
C GLU A 12 27.89 16.69 -12.64
N LYS A 13 28.93 15.94 -12.97
CA LYS A 13 28.92 15.00 -14.09
C LYS A 13 27.96 13.84 -13.94
N GLY A 14 27.57 13.52 -12.68
CA GLY A 14 26.63 12.43 -12.35
C GLY A 14 25.18 12.90 -12.24
N LEU A 15 24.91 14.21 -12.25
CA LEU A 15 23.60 14.77 -12.00
C LEU A 15 22.55 14.27 -13.00
N MET A 16 22.86 14.31 -14.30
CA MET A 16 21.94 13.81 -15.35
C MET A 16 21.60 12.31 -15.18
N SER A 17 22.56 11.52 -14.71
CA SER A 17 22.33 10.08 -14.48
C SER A 17 21.38 9.85 -13.29
N VAL A 18 21.50 10.66 -12.24
CA VAL A 18 20.59 10.61 -11.09
C VAL A 18 19.20 11.09 -11.46
N GLU A 19 19.08 12.17 -12.21
CA GLU A 19 17.79 12.66 -12.73
C GLU A 19 17.12 11.59 -13.61
N GLY A 20 17.88 10.94 -14.50
CA GLY A 20 17.39 9.83 -15.31
C GLY A 20 16.89 8.66 -14.46
N LEU A 21 17.61 8.31 -13.39
CA LEU A 21 17.20 7.27 -12.45
C LEU A 21 15.92 7.64 -11.70
N LEU A 22 15.82 8.87 -11.21
CA LEU A 22 14.62 9.36 -10.53
C LEU A 22 13.41 9.41 -11.45
N PHE A 23 13.61 9.82 -12.70
CA PHE A 23 12.56 9.81 -13.71
C PHE A 23 12.11 8.38 -14.06
N ALA A 24 13.05 7.45 -14.25
CA ALA A 24 12.71 6.03 -14.45
C ALA A 24 11.95 5.44 -13.26
N LYS A 25 12.36 5.76 -12.03
CA LYS A 25 11.63 5.38 -10.82
C LYS A 25 10.19 5.94 -10.84
N TYR A 26 10.01 7.22 -11.18
CA TYR A 26 8.69 7.82 -11.31
C TYR A 26 7.82 7.09 -12.33
N LEU A 27 8.37 6.77 -13.50
CA LEU A 27 7.65 6.00 -14.54
C LEU A 27 7.24 4.61 -14.03
N MET A 28 8.12 3.92 -13.32
CA MET A 28 7.81 2.61 -12.71
C MET A 28 6.67 2.70 -11.70
N TYR A 29 6.67 3.71 -10.83
CA TYR A 29 5.55 3.91 -9.91
C TYR A 29 4.24 4.12 -10.65
N ARG A 30 4.25 4.99 -11.67
CA ARG A 30 3.04 5.32 -12.42
C ARG A 30 2.54 4.18 -13.30
N ALA A 31 3.44 3.48 -13.99
CA ALA A 31 3.07 2.47 -14.98
C ALA A 31 2.84 1.08 -14.39
N VAL A 32 3.50 0.76 -13.28
CA VAL A 32 3.47 -0.57 -12.65
C VAL A 32 2.77 -0.53 -11.31
N TYR A 33 3.34 0.15 -10.31
CA TYR A 33 2.84 0.06 -8.94
C TYR A 33 1.45 0.69 -8.73
N TRP A 34 1.10 1.74 -9.49
CA TRP A 34 -0.21 2.38 -9.43
C TRP A 34 -1.20 1.84 -10.47
N HIS A 35 -0.77 0.88 -11.27
CA HIS A 35 -1.67 0.25 -12.21
C HIS A 35 -2.76 -0.55 -11.49
N LYS A 36 -4.01 -0.45 -11.97
CA LYS A 36 -5.18 -1.08 -11.33
C LYS A 36 -5.02 -2.59 -11.14
N GLY A 37 -4.40 -3.28 -12.09
CA GLY A 37 -4.13 -4.71 -12.02
C GLY A 37 -3.12 -5.10 -10.93
N VAL A 38 -2.31 -4.17 -10.43
CA VAL A 38 -1.39 -4.39 -9.29
C VAL A 38 -2.03 -3.90 -8.00
N ARG A 39 -2.74 -2.77 -8.05
CA ARG A 39 -3.36 -2.17 -6.86
C ARG A 39 -4.45 -3.04 -6.26
N ALA A 40 -5.35 -3.60 -7.07
CA ALA A 40 -6.47 -4.40 -6.58
C ALA A 40 -6.00 -5.64 -5.78
N PRO A 41 -5.15 -6.55 -6.32
CA PRO A 41 -4.65 -7.68 -5.53
C PRO A 41 -3.82 -7.23 -4.31
N THR A 42 -3.03 -6.15 -4.42
CA THR A 42 -2.29 -5.59 -3.28
C THR A 42 -3.24 -5.13 -2.17
N ALA A 43 -4.33 -4.45 -2.50
CA ALA A 43 -5.33 -4.01 -1.53
C ALA A 43 -6.02 -5.19 -0.82
N MET A 44 -6.30 -6.28 -1.55
CA MET A 44 -6.87 -7.51 -0.99
C MET A 44 -5.93 -8.13 0.06
N VAL A 45 -4.65 -8.31 -0.28
CA VAL A 45 -3.65 -8.85 0.65
C VAL A 45 -3.44 -7.90 1.84
N LYS A 46 -3.31 -6.59 1.59
CA LYS A 46 -3.18 -5.59 2.66
C LYS A 46 -4.37 -5.65 3.64
N LYS A 47 -5.61 -5.70 3.14
CA LYS A 47 -6.80 -5.81 3.99
C LYS A 47 -6.75 -7.07 4.86
N ALA A 48 -6.41 -8.22 4.27
CA ALA A 48 -6.30 -9.48 5.02
C ALA A 48 -5.28 -9.39 6.16
N VAL A 49 -4.09 -8.85 5.88
CA VAL A 49 -3.01 -8.70 6.88
C VAL A 49 -3.37 -7.67 7.93
N LEU A 50 -3.90 -6.50 7.55
CA LEU A 50 -4.29 -5.45 8.50
C LEU A 50 -5.36 -5.93 9.48
N LEU A 51 -6.37 -6.66 8.98
CA LEU A 51 -7.39 -7.27 9.85
C LEU A 51 -6.78 -8.32 10.78
N ALA A 52 -5.85 -9.14 10.29
CA ALA A 52 -5.19 -10.16 11.10
C ALA A 52 -4.31 -9.55 12.21
N LEU A 53 -3.60 -8.47 11.94
CA LEU A 53 -2.82 -7.73 12.94
C LEU A 53 -3.74 -7.07 13.96
N ARG A 54 -4.81 -6.40 13.51
CA ARG A 54 -5.78 -5.76 14.40
C ARG A 54 -6.44 -6.77 15.35
N ASP A 55 -6.80 -7.94 14.85
CA ASP A 55 -7.54 -8.96 15.60
C ASP A 55 -6.60 -9.94 16.36
N GLY A 56 -5.28 -9.68 16.38
CA GLY A 56 -4.27 -10.50 17.08
C GLY A 56 -4.13 -11.92 16.52
N VAL A 57 -4.43 -12.10 15.24
CA VAL A 57 -4.23 -13.39 14.54
C VAL A 57 -2.81 -13.51 14.00
N LEU A 58 -2.18 -12.37 13.71
CA LEU A 58 -0.76 -12.21 13.35
C LEU A 58 -0.11 -11.19 14.26
N GLU A 59 1.17 -11.40 14.53
CA GLU A 59 2.05 -10.43 15.13
C GLU A 59 2.95 -9.83 14.05
N ALA A 60 3.30 -8.54 14.17
CA ALA A 60 4.10 -7.86 13.14
C ALA A 60 5.48 -8.51 12.95
N GLU A 61 6.05 -9.02 14.04
CA GLU A 61 7.35 -9.69 14.08
C GLU A 61 7.38 -10.97 13.25
N GLU A 62 6.26 -11.66 13.09
CA GLU A 62 6.16 -12.87 12.29
C GLU A 62 6.32 -12.62 10.78
N LEU A 63 6.13 -11.37 10.37
CA LEU A 63 6.21 -10.97 8.95
C LEU A 63 7.64 -10.62 8.50
N TYR A 64 8.57 -10.42 9.44
CA TYR A 64 9.93 -10.05 9.10
C TYR A 64 10.75 -11.23 8.57
N GLY A 65 11.56 -10.95 7.54
CA GLY A 65 12.49 -11.93 6.98
C GLY A 65 11.85 -13.03 6.14
N LEU A 66 10.55 -12.95 5.88
CA LEU A 66 9.85 -13.88 5.00
C LEU A 66 10.06 -13.51 3.54
N ASP A 67 10.26 -14.52 2.70
CA ASP A 67 10.04 -14.41 1.26
C ASP A 67 8.54 -14.60 0.94
N ASP A 68 8.17 -14.47 -0.34
CA ASP A 68 6.78 -14.60 -0.77
C ASP A 68 6.18 -15.97 -0.38
N ALA A 69 6.95 -17.05 -0.51
CA ALA A 69 6.49 -18.40 -0.18
C ALA A 69 6.26 -18.55 1.33
N GLY A 70 7.18 -18.04 2.15
CA GLY A 70 7.07 -18.01 3.61
C GLY A 70 5.88 -17.16 4.07
N PHE A 71 5.70 -15.97 3.47
CA PHE A 71 4.59 -15.08 3.79
C PHE A 71 3.23 -15.73 3.54
N PHE A 72 2.99 -16.23 2.33
CA PHE A 72 1.72 -16.90 2.02
C PHE A 72 1.56 -18.23 2.77
N GLY A 73 2.67 -18.93 3.05
CA GLY A 73 2.68 -20.11 3.91
C GLY A 73 2.19 -19.81 5.32
N LEU A 74 2.65 -18.73 5.93
CA LEU A 74 2.20 -18.24 7.23
C LEU A 74 0.71 -17.94 7.22
N LEU A 75 0.21 -17.16 6.24
CA LEU A 75 -1.22 -16.82 6.16
C LEU A 75 -2.09 -18.08 6.07
N ARG A 76 -1.68 -19.08 5.27
CA ARG A 76 -2.38 -20.36 5.15
C ARG A 76 -2.38 -21.17 6.45
N ALA A 77 -1.26 -21.19 7.18
CA ALA A 77 -1.18 -21.84 8.47
C ALA A 77 -2.15 -21.20 9.47
N ARG A 78 -2.13 -19.89 9.60
CA ARG A 78 -3.03 -19.14 10.47
C ARG A 78 -4.50 -19.26 10.08
N ALA A 79 -4.80 -19.32 8.78
CA ALA A 79 -6.16 -19.57 8.29
C ALA A 79 -6.71 -20.91 8.78
N ARG A 80 -5.87 -21.96 8.76
CA ARG A 80 -6.26 -23.30 9.23
C ARG A 80 -6.40 -23.38 10.76
N GLU A 81 -5.49 -22.72 11.47
CA GLU A 81 -5.45 -22.75 12.95
C GLU A 81 -6.59 -21.92 13.58
N ARG A 82 -6.89 -20.77 13.00
CA ARG A 82 -7.80 -19.78 13.57
C ARG A 82 -9.15 -19.67 12.85
N GLY A 83 -9.28 -20.26 11.66
CA GLY A 83 -10.49 -20.12 10.84
C GLY A 83 -10.77 -18.68 10.43
N PHE A 84 -9.73 -17.88 10.13
CA PHE A 84 -9.82 -16.44 9.89
C PHE A 84 -10.25 -16.11 8.46
N PRO A 85 -11.51 -15.68 8.22
CA PRO A 85 -12.06 -15.51 6.88
C PRO A 85 -11.30 -14.50 5.99
N PRO A 86 -10.73 -13.40 6.52
CA PRO A 86 -10.02 -12.44 5.68
C PRO A 86 -8.85 -13.03 4.89
N PHE A 87 -8.25 -14.13 5.31
CA PHE A 87 -7.17 -14.77 4.55
C PHE A 87 -7.62 -15.38 3.21
N ALA A 88 -8.93 -15.55 3.00
CA ALA A 88 -9.46 -15.92 1.69
C ALA A 88 -9.13 -14.88 0.61
N LEU A 89 -8.97 -13.60 0.97
CA LEU A 89 -8.54 -12.55 0.04
C LEU A 89 -7.12 -12.81 -0.50
N ALA A 90 -6.19 -13.19 0.39
CA ALA A 90 -4.82 -13.52 0.00
C ALA A 90 -4.76 -14.82 -0.83
N GLU A 91 -5.57 -15.81 -0.48
CA GLU A 91 -5.67 -17.07 -1.25
C GLU A 91 -6.22 -16.84 -2.65
N ALA A 92 -7.24 -15.97 -2.81
CA ALA A 92 -7.77 -15.59 -4.12
C ALA A 92 -6.68 -14.96 -5.00
N VAL A 93 -5.86 -14.08 -4.44
CA VAL A 93 -4.74 -13.45 -5.16
C VAL A 93 -3.73 -14.49 -5.64
N LEU A 94 -3.37 -15.47 -4.81
CA LEU A 94 -2.49 -16.57 -5.22
C LEU A 94 -3.06 -17.40 -6.37
N GLN A 95 -4.38 -17.49 -6.47
CA GLN A 95 -5.08 -18.18 -7.57
C GLN A 95 -5.27 -17.27 -8.80
N GLY A 96 -4.64 -16.09 -8.82
CA GLY A 96 -4.76 -15.12 -9.92
C GLY A 96 -6.10 -14.39 -9.96
N GLN A 97 -6.87 -14.44 -8.88
CA GLN A 97 -8.17 -13.76 -8.78
C GLN A 97 -7.98 -12.43 -8.06
N SER A 98 -8.57 -11.38 -8.61
CA SER A 98 -8.62 -10.06 -7.96
C SER A 98 -9.97 -9.41 -8.14
N TYR A 99 -10.31 -8.53 -7.21
CA TYR A 99 -11.54 -7.76 -7.31
C TYR A 99 -11.46 -6.78 -8.48
N PRO A 100 -12.57 -6.60 -9.21
CA PRO A 100 -12.65 -5.56 -10.23
C PRO A 100 -12.61 -4.18 -9.58
N VAL A 101 -11.93 -3.23 -10.23
CA VAL A 101 -12.01 -1.83 -9.84
C VAL A 101 -13.32 -1.25 -10.36
N LEU A 102 -14.26 -0.99 -9.46
CA LEU A 102 -15.59 -0.48 -9.80
C LEU A 102 -15.60 1.04 -9.97
N LEU A 103 -14.78 1.74 -9.19
CA LEU A 103 -14.73 3.19 -9.18
C LEU A 103 -13.28 3.64 -8.91
N ASP A 104 -12.86 4.68 -9.62
CA ASP A 104 -11.56 5.30 -9.47
C ASP A 104 -11.77 6.82 -9.42
N LEU A 105 -11.48 7.41 -8.27
CA LEU A 105 -11.70 8.82 -7.99
C LEU A 105 -10.37 9.49 -7.62
N PRO A 106 -10.18 10.75 -8.01
CA PRO A 106 -9.01 11.51 -7.56
C PRO A 106 -9.07 11.70 -6.04
N PHE A 107 -7.93 11.46 -5.38
CA PHE A 107 -7.76 11.75 -3.96
C PHE A 107 -7.40 13.23 -3.78
N ASP A 108 -8.21 13.95 -3.00
CA ASP A 108 -7.93 15.33 -2.62
C ASP A 108 -7.46 15.37 -1.15
N GLY A 109 -6.16 15.60 -0.95
CA GLY A 109 -5.57 15.71 0.38
C GLY A 109 -6.03 16.95 1.16
N ALA A 110 -6.67 17.94 0.52
CA ALA A 110 -7.26 19.08 1.21
C ALA A 110 -8.65 18.77 1.77
N ASP A 111 -9.38 17.80 1.20
CA ASP A 111 -10.70 17.38 1.70
C ASP A 111 -10.57 16.58 3.00
N PRO A 112 -11.15 17.05 4.12
CA PRO A 112 -11.10 16.33 5.39
C PRO A 112 -11.71 14.91 5.33
N ARG A 113 -12.70 14.69 4.46
CA ARG A 113 -13.34 13.39 4.29
C ARG A 113 -12.38 12.38 3.64
N HIS A 114 -11.62 12.82 2.64
CA HIS A 114 -10.58 11.99 2.02
C HIS A 114 -9.46 11.68 3.00
N ARG A 115 -9.00 12.69 3.79
CA ARG A 115 -7.97 12.48 4.81
C ARG A 115 -8.39 11.51 5.90
N ALA A 116 -9.66 11.55 6.32
CA ALA A 116 -10.17 10.62 7.32
C ALA A 116 -10.02 9.16 6.88
N LEU A 117 -10.15 8.87 5.59
CA LEU A 117 -10.03 7.52 5.02
C LEU A 117 -8.57 7.00 4.97
N LEU A 118 -7.56 7.82 5.28
CA LEU A 118 -6.18 7.35 5.47
C LEU A 118 -6.07 6.47 6.72
N GLY A 119 -6.89 6.75 7.76
CA GLY A 119 -6.98 5.91 8.94
C GLY A 119 -7.70 4.58 8.65
N LEU A 120 -7.15 3.47 9.17
CA LEU A 120 -7.69 2.12 8.94
C LEU A 120 -9.14 2.01 9.43
N GLU A 121 -9.42 2.39 10.66
CA GLU A 121 -10.76 2.25 11.26
C GLU A 121 -11.83 3.07 10.52
N ALA A 122 -11.50 4.31 10.14
CA ALA A 122 -12.41 5.16 9.37
C ALA A 122 -12.69 4.56 7.98
N ARG A 123 -11.69 3.96 7.36
CA ARG A 123 -11.81 3.30 6.06
C ARG A 123 -12.67 2.04 6.16
N LEU A 124 -12.45 1.19 7.16
CA LEU A 124 -13.27 0.00 7.39
C LEU A 124 -14.73 0.37 7.69
N GLY A 125 -14.98 1.36 8.53
CA GLY A 125 -16.32 1.87 8.79
C GLY A 125 -17.02 2.40 7.53
N PHE A 126 -16.27 3.10 6.67
CA PHE A 126 -16.80 3.56 5.38
C PHE A 126 -17.12 2.40 4.42
N GLU A 127 -16.27 1.37 4.37
CA GLU A 127 -16.53 0.16 3.58
C GLU A 127 -17.79 -0.55 4.06
N GLU A 128 -18.00 -0.69 5.36
CA GLU A 128 -19.19 -1.30 5.96
C GLU A 128 -20.46 -0.50 5.63
N GLU A 129 -20.42 0.83 5.79
CA GLU A 129 -21.55 1.69 5.44
C GLU A 129 -21.90 1.59 3.96
N LEU A 130 -20.88 1.60 3.09
CA LEU A 130 -21.08 1.51 1.64
C LEU A 130 -21.63 0.13 1.25
N ALA A 131 -21.12 -0.94 1.83
CA ALA A 131 -21.64 -2.30 1.63
C ALA A 131 -23.11 -2.42 2.06
N ALA A 132 -23.47 -1.86 3.22
CA ALA A 132 -24.86 -1.84 3.70
C ALA A 132 -25.79 -1.07 2.76
N ARG A 133 -25.35 0.10 2.25
CA ARG A 133 -26.13 0.92 1.28
C ARG A 133 -26.35 0.20 -0.06
N ILE A 134 -25.34 -0.52 -0.54
CA ILE A 134 -25.44 -1.32 -1.76
C ILE A 134 -26.38 -2.49 -1.52
N SER A 135 -26.21 -3.21 -0.41
CA SER A 135 -27.05 -4.37 -0.05
C SER A 135 -28.54 -4.02 0.10
N ALA A 136 -28.86 -2.81 0.51
CA ALA A 136 -30.24 -2.34 0.61
C ALA A 136 -30.95 -2.19 -0.77
N ARG A 137 -30.20 -2.17 -1.88
CA ARG A 137 -30.72 -1.92 -3.24
C ARG A 137 -30.26 -2.95 -4.27
N GLY A 138 -29.41 -3.88 -3.89
CA GLY A 138 -28.76 -4.83 -4.77
C GLY A 138 -28.39 -6.15 -4.05
N PRO A 139 -27.33 -6.82 -4.49
CA PRO A 139 -26.88 -8.05 -3.88
C PRO A 139 -26.39 -7.81 -2.44
N ALA A 140 -26.60 -8.78 -1.57
CA ALA A 140 -26.06 -8.73 -0.21
C ALA A 140 -24.51 -8.79 -0.27
N LEU A 141 -23.85 -7.80 0.31
CA LEU A 141 -22.39 -7.71 0.43
C LEU A 141 -21.97 -7.97 1.89
N GLY A 142 -20.96 -8.80 2.05
CA GLY A 142 -20.27 -8.99 3.34
C GLY A 142 -19.16 -7.98 3.56
N PRO A 143 -18.52 -7.97 4.75
CA PRO A 143 -17.46 -7.03 5.11
C PRO A 143 -16.20 -7.14 4.24
N LEU A 144 -16.02 -8.27 3.57
CA LEU A 144 -14.84 -8.53 2.72
C LEU A 144 -15.10 -8.28 1.23
N ASP A 145 -16.37 -8.06 0.81
CA ASP A 145 -16.73 -7.95 -0.61
C ASP A 145 -16.44 -6.57 -1.21
N LEU A 146 -16.11 -5.60 -0.38
CA LEU A 146 -15.78 -4.24 -0.79
C LEU A 146 -14.46 -3.79 -0.15
N ILE A 147 -13.60 -3.19 -0.95
CA ILE A 147 -12.32 -2.65 -0.49
C ILE A 147 -12.13 -1.24 -1.03
N VAL A 148 -11.82 -0.31 -0.14
CA VAL A 148 -11.38 1.04 -0.48
C VAL A 148 -9.86 1.09 -0.38
N ASP A 149 -9.21 1.32 -1.51
CA ASP A 149 -7.75 1.43 -1.58
C ASP A 149 -7.34 2.88 -1.85
N ILE A 150 -6.52 3.42 -0.95
CA ILE A 150 -5.94 4.75 -1.09
C ILE A 150 -4.43 4.57 -1.17
N PRO A 151 -3.81 4.91 -2.32
CA PRO A 151 -2.35 4.89 -2.43
C PRO A 151 -1.76 5.86 -1.41
N GLU A 152 -0.80 5.39 -0.63
CA GLU A 152 -0.01 6.30 0.19
C GLU A 152 0.75 7.24 -0.73
N PRO A 153 0.69 8.57 -0.51
CA PRO A 153 1.53 9.48 -1.25
C PRO A 153 2.99 9.08 -1.00
N VAL A 154 3.72 8.83 -2.07
CA VAL A 154 5.17 8.62 -1.95
C VAL A 154 5.75 9.98 -1.60
N SER A 155 5.99 10.23 -0.33
CA SER A 155 6.77 11.37 0.09
C SER A 155 8.21 11.12 -0.35
N PHE A 156 8.68 11.89 -1.31
CA PHE A 156 10.11 12.03 -1.56
C PHE A 156 10.69 13.01 -0.54
N GLU A 157 10.40 12.81 0.72
CA GLU A 157 11.09 13.54 1.77
C GLU A 157 12.54 13.06 1.77
N SER A 158 13.40 13.88 1.19
CA SER A 158 14.82 13.82 1.45
C SER A 158 15.02 14.22 2.91
N ASP A 159 14.92 13.29 3.82
CA ASP A 159 15.40 13.49 5.18
C ASP A 159 16.89 13.90 5.07
N GLY A 160 17.17 15.18 5.13
CA GLY A 160 18.51 15.71 5.26
C GLY A 160 19.13 16.45 4.07
N ALA A 161 18.42 16.82 3.02
CA ALA A 161 18.95 17.83 2.09
C ALA A 161 18.83 19.25 2.67
N GLN A 162 19.58 19.56 3.71
CA GLN A 162 19.99 20.93 3.93
C GLN A 162 20.90 21.31 2.77
N ALA A 163 20.38 22.12 1.85
CA ALA A 163 21.19 22.77 0.84
C ALA A 163 22.30 23.56 1.56
N ALA A 164 23.53 23.07 1.47
CA ALA A 164 24.69 23.88 1.83
C ALA A 164 24.69 25.04 0.82
N THR A 165 24.31 26.24 1.29
CA THR A 165 24.49 27.47 0.55
C THR A 165 25.99 27.58 0.28
N PRO A 166 26.45 27.68 -0.99
CA PRO A 166 27.86 27.89 -1.26
C PRO A 166 28.21 29.27 -0.69
N ALA A 167 29.24 29.30 0.18
CA ALA A 167 29.86 30.57 0.55
C ALA A 167 30.43 31.19 -0.74
N VAL A 168 29.91 32.36 -1.06
CA VAL A 168 30.47 33.20 -2.14
C VAL A 168 31.60 33.97 -1.48
N ASP A 169 32.86 33.65 -1.86
CA ASP A 169 34.02 34.51 -1.65
C ASP A 169 34.12 35.51 -2.81
#